data_f750c2ea86d3e224c342d8cce540ff42
#
_entry.id   f750c2ea86d3e224c342d8cce540ff42
#
_cell.length_a   1.000
_cell.length_b   1.000
_cell.length_c   1.000
_cell.angle_alpha   90.00
_cell.angle_beta   90.00
_cell.angle_gamma   90.00
#
_symmetry.space_group_name_H-M   'P 1'
#
loop_
_entity.id
_entity.type
_entity.pdbx_description
1 polymer ?
#
loop_
_entity_poly.entity_id
_entity_poly.type
_entity_poly.pdbx_seq_one_letter_code
_entity_poly.pdbx_strand_id
1 'polypeptide(L)'
;MGRKYLKIAAVYFTIGVLLGLIMGIIHDFRLASVHAHFNLLGWVSMALFGLIYHFYPNAADTKLAKTQFWLHNIGLPVMQLAIAGAILTENTVFIPIAIAGSLLVVLGVILFTVNVFKHVGASASRKSDNDVSI
;
A
#
# COMPACT_ATOMS: atom_id res chain seq x y z
N MET A 1 -10.19 3.69 10.11
CA MET A 1 -9.40 3.50 8.87
C MET A 1 -8.48 2.28 8.95
N GLY A 2 -7.75 2.06 10.01
CA GLY A 2 -6.81 0.95 10.16
C GLY A 2 -7.39 -0.45 9.87
N ARG A 3 -8.61 -0.73 10.35
CA ARG A 3 -9.28 -2.03 10.10
C ARG A 3 -9.51 -2.32 8.61
N LYS A 4 -9.79 -1.29 7.80
CA LYS A 4 -9.99 -1.47 6.35
C LYS A 4 -8.68 -1.88 5.68
N TYR A 5 -7.58 -1.24 6.05
CA TYR A 5 -6.25 -1.59 5.57
C TYR A 5 -5.88 -3.05 5.89
N LEU A 6 -6.10 -3.49 7.13
CA LEU A 6 -5.78 -4.86 7.56
C LEU A 6 -6.58 -5.92 6.81
N LYS A 7 -7.88 -5.67 6.57
CA LYS A 7 -8.73 -6.59 5.79
C LYS A 7 -8.25 -6.70 4.33
N ILE A 8 -7.94 -5.57 3.70
CA ILE A 8 -7.42 -5.54 2.33
C ILE A 8 -6.04 -6.20 2.26
N ALA A 9 -5.16 -5.92 3.24
CA ALA A 9 -3.85 -6.56 3.37
C ALA A 9 -3.96 -8.09 3.41
N ALA A 10 -4.89 -8.63 4.21
CA ALA A 10 -5.12 -10.07 4.29
C ALA A 10 -5.55 -10.68 2.94
N VAL A 11 -6.37 -9.97 2.16
CA VAL A 11 -6.75 -10.39 0.80
C VAL A 11 -5.54 -10.44 -0.11
N TYR A 12 -4.71 -9.39 -0.11
CA TYR A 12 -3.47 -9.36 -0.90
C TYR A 12 -2.50 -10.46 -0.49
N PHE A 13 -2.39 -10.74 0.81
CA PHE A 13 -1.56 -11.84 1.31
C PHE A 13 -2.02 -13.18 0.74
N THR A 14 -3.31 -13.45 0.80
CA THR A 14 -3.89 -14.68 0.26
C THR A 14 -3.62 -14.80 -1.24
N ILE A 15 -3.89 -13.76 -2.02
CA ILE A 15 -3.64 -13.74 -3.48
C ILE A 15 -2.15 -13.95 -3.76
N GLY A 16 -1.28 -13.24 -3.04
CA GLY A 16 0.16 -13.34 -3.22
C GLY A 16 0.70 -14.74 -2.95
N VAL A 17 0.26 -15.38 -1.86
CA VAL A 17 0.67 -16.75 -1.50
C VAL A 17 0.14 -17.76 -2.51
N LEU A 18 -1.12 -17.66 -2.92
CA LEU A 18 -1.68 -18.54 -3.94
C LEU A 18 -0.97 -18.41 -5.29
N LEU A 19 -0.62 -17.18 -5.70
CA LEU A 19 0.14 -16.96 -6.93
C LEU A 19 1.52 -17.61 -6.84
N GLY A 20 2.20 -17.50 -5.70
CA GLY A 20 3.48 -18.16 -5.47
C GLY A 20 3.39 -19.69 -5.54
N LEU A 21 2.33 -20.26 -4.95
CA LEU A 21 2.07 -21.70 -5.01
C LEU A 21 1.83 -22.17 -6.48
N ILE A 22 0.99 -21.45 -7.21
CA ILE A 22 0.71 -21.78 -8.62
C ILE A 22 1.99 -21.72 -9.46
N MET A 23 2.78 -20.67 -9.33
CA MET A 23 4.06 -20.55 -10.03
C MET A 23 5.00 -21.73 -9.71
N GLY A 24 5.04 -22.16 -8.45
CA GLY A 24 5.85 -23.31 -8.03
C GLY A 24 5.37 -24.63 -8.62
N ILE A 25 4.04 -24.85 -8.69
CA ILE A 25 3.46 -26.08 -9.24
C ILE A 25 3.69 -26.20 -10.75
N ILE A 26 3.46 -25.11 -11.50
CA ILE A 26 3.59 -25.12 -12.97
C ILE A 26 5.01 -24.84 -13.47
N HIS A 27 5.93 -24.53 -12.55
CA HIS A 27 7.31 -24.13 -12.86
C HIS A 27 7.42 -22.95 -13.83
N ASP A 28 6.47 -21.99 -13.74
CA ASP A 28 6.45 -20.76 -14.53
C ASP A 28 6.58 -19.55 -13.60
N PHE A 29 7.73 -18.90 -13.60
CA PHE A 29 8.07 -17.81 -12.73
C PHE A 29 8.01 -16.42 -13.38
N ARG A 30 7.39 -16.31 -14.56
CA ARG A 30 7.26 -15.03 -15.27
C ARG A 30 6.56 -13.95 -14.45
N LEU A 31 5.62 -14.34 -13.56
CA LEU A 31 4.90 -13.43 -12.68
C LEU A 31 5.57 -13.22 -11.30
N ALA A 32 6.85 -13.54 -11.16
CA ALA A 32 7.56 -13.38 -9.89
C ALA A 32 7.54 -11.94 -9.37
N SER A 33 7.66 -10.95 -10.26
CA SER A 33 7.56 -9.53 -9.86
C SER A 33 6.15 -9.16 -9.38
N VAL A 34 5.11 -9.68 -10.01
CA VAL A 34 3.70 -9.47 -9.60
C VAL A 34 3.46 -10.09 -8.22
N HIS A 35 3.92 -11.32 -8.02
CA HIS A 35 3.90 -12.00 -6.71
C HIS A 35 4.59 -11.17 -5.62
N ALA A 36 5.79 -10.68 -5.90
CA ALA A 36 6.56 -9.88 -4.95
C ALA A 36 5.83 -8.57 -4.58
N HIS A 37 5.28 -7.86 -5.56
CA HIS A 37 4.54 -6.62 -5.31
C HIS A 37 3.24 -6.83 -4.54
N PHE A 38 2.48 -7.90 -4.81
CA PHE A 38 1.30 -8.22 -4.00
C PHE A 38 1.65 -8.48 -2.55
N ASN A 39 2.78 -9.11 -2.28
CA ASN A 39 3.23 -9.34 -0.90
C ASN A 39 3.82 -8.09 -0.26
N LEU A 40 4.65 -7.31 -0.97
CA LEU A 40 5.32 -6.15 -0.39
C LEU A 40 4.41 -4.93 -0.32
N LEU A 41 3.77 -4.55 -1.42
CA LEU A 41 2.90 -3.36 -1.48
C LEU A 41 1.46 -3.67 -1.06
N GLY A 42 0.98 -4.88 -1.33
CA GLY A 42 -0.36 -5.31 -0.96
C GLY A 42 -0.45 -5.79 0.49
N TRP A 43 0.36 -6.78 0.89
CA TRP A 43 0.30 -7.33 2.24
C TRP A 43 1.06 -6.47 3.25
N VAL A 44 2.38 -6.40 3.14
CA VAL A 44 3.24 -5.79 4.17
C VAL A 44 2.96 -4.29 4.33
N SER A 45 2.99 -3.53 3.24
CA SER A 45 2.77 -2.09 3.30
C SER A 45 1.37 -1.73 3.78
N MET A 46 0.34 -2.41 3.29
CA MET A 46 -1.04 -2.16 3.71
C MET A 46 -1.26 -2.52 5.18
N ALA A 47 -0.66 -3.62 5.66
CA ALA A 47 -0.74 -3.99 7.07
C ALA A 47 -0.06 -2.93 7.97
N LEU A 48 1.12 -2.45 7.57
CA LEU A 48 1.83 -1.39 8.29
C LEU A 48 1.07 -0.06 8.27
N PHE A 49 0.51 0.36 7.14
CA PHE A 49 -0.36 1.54 7.09
C PHE A 49 -1.53 1.39 8.06
N GLY A 50 -2.16 0.22 8.07
CA GLY A 50 -3.27 -0.08 8.96
C GLY A 50 -2.89 0.00 10.44
N LEU A 51 -1.75 -0.55 10.82
CA LEU A 51 -1.24 -0.50 12.20
C LEU A 51 -0.86 0.93 12.60
N ILE A 52 -0.14 1.65 11.75
CA ILE A 52 0.26 3.04 12.03
C ILE A 52 -0.97 3.92 12.21
N TYR A 53 -1.96 3.83 11.35
CA TYR A 53 -3.21 4.60 11.49
C TYR A 53 -4.09 4.13 12.65
N HIS A 54 -3.92 2.91 13.11
CA HIS A 54 -4.58 2.45 14.34
C HIS A 54 -3.96 3.09 15.59
N PHE A 55 -2.62 3.11 15.68
CA PHE A 55 -1.91 3.69 16.81
C PHE A 55 -1.88 5.21 16.82
N TYR A 56 -2.03 5.85 15.66
CA TYR A 56 -2.01 7.31 15.48
C TYR A 56 -3.29 7.82 14.81
N PRO A 57 -4.42 7.88 15.54
CA PRO A 57 -5.71 8.31 14.99
C PRO A 57 -5.68 9.71 14.36
N ASN A 58 -4.87 10.61 14.91
CA ASN A 58 -4.72 11.97 14.38
C ASN A 58 -4.14 11.97 12.96
N ALA A 59 -3.25 11.02 12.63
CA ALA A 59 -2.74 10.84 11.28
C ALA A 59 -3.79 10.18 10.37
N ALA A 60 -4.62 9.27 10.92
CA ALA A 60 -5.65 8.56 10.18
C ALA A 60 -6.80 9.46 9.70
N ASP A 61 -7.15 10.49 10.46
CA ASP A 61 -8.30 11.37 10.21
C ASP A 61 -8.00 12.55 9.28
N THR A 62 -6.86 12.51 8.58
CA THR A 62 -6.43 13.57 7.66
C THR A 62 -6.92 13.33 6.22
N LYS A 63 -7.01 14.41 5.44
CA LYS A 63 -7.24 14.31 3.99
C LYS A 63 -6.09 13.54 3.29
N LEU A 64 -4.87 13.69 3.78
CA LEU A 64 -3.70 12.96 3.27
C LEU A 64 -3.89 11.45 3.40
N ALA A 65 -4.35 10.96 4.57
CA ALA A 65 -4.60 9.55 4.78
C ALA A 65 -5.70 8.99 3.87
N LYS A 66 -6.79 9.75 3.69
CA LYS A 66 -7.91 9.36 2.82
C LYS A 66 -7.49 9.31 1.35
N THR A 67 -6.76 10.31 0.89
CA THR A 67 -6.25 10.35 -0.49
C THR A 67 -5.23 9.23 -0.73
N GLN A 68 -4.31 9.02 0.20
CA GLN A 68 -3.33 7.93 0.15
C GLN A 68 -4.00 6.56 0.07
N PHE A 69 -5.07 6.34 0.85
CA PHE A 69 -5.84 5.10 0.81
C PHE A 69 -6.34 4.79 -0.61
N TRP A 70 -6.98 5.75 -1.27
CA TRP A 70 -7.54 5.56 -2.60
C TRP A 70 -6.45 5.43 -3.68
N LEU A 71 -5.42 6.26 -3.64
CA LEU A 71 -4.30 6.18 -4.59
C LEU A 71 -3.62 4.81 -4.54
N HIS A 72 -3.37 4.30 -3.36
CA HIS A 72 -2.72 2.99 -3.19
C HIS A 72 -3.64 1.83 -3.61
N ASN A 73 -4.90 1.85 -3.19
CA ASN A 73 -5.86 0.77 -3.49
C ASN A 73 -6.36 0.74 -4.94
N ILE A 74 -6.29 1.84 -5.66
CA ILE A 74 -6.54 1.88 -7.11
C ILE A 74 -5.24 1.60 -7.87
N GLY A 75 -4.16 2.27 -7.50
CA GLY A 75 -2.89 2.19 -8.21
C GLY A 75 -2.28 0.79 -8.21
N LEU A 76 -2.29 0.11 -7.07
CA LEU A 76 -1.67 -1.21 -6.95
C LEU A 76 -2.34 -2.28 -7.83
N PRO A 77 -3.67 -2.49 -7.81
CA PRO A 77 -4.30 -3.44 -8.72
C PRO A 77 -4.11 -3.09 -10.20
N VAL A 78 -4.25 -1.81 -10.55
CA VAL A 78 -4.04 -1.35 -11.94
C VAL A 78 -2.61 -1.65 -12.40
N MET A 79 -1.63 -1.32 -11.58
CA MET A 79 -0.22 -1.59 -11.86
C MET A 79 0.02 -3.09 -12.05
N GLN A 80 -0.42 -3.94 -11.10
CA GLN A 80 -0.11 -5.36 -11.12
C GLN A 80 -0.84 -6.11 -12.23
N LEU A 81 -2.11 -5.79 -12.48
CA LEU A 81 -2.86 -6.40 -13.57
C LEU A 81 -2.28 -6.00 -14.95
N ALA A 82 -1.85 -4.77 -15.10
CA ALA A 82 -1.20 -4.31 -16.33
C ALA A 82 0.18 -4.96 -16.53
N ILE A 83 0.99 -5.11 -15.47
CA ILE A 83 2.27 -5.82 -15.55
C ILE A 83 2.05 -7.29 -15.92
N ALA A 84 1.10 -7.96 -15.27
CA ALA A 84 0.75 -9.35 -15.60
C ALA A 84 0.26 -9.46 -17.04
N GLY A 85 -0.60 -8.55 -17.50
CA GLY A 85 -1.08 -8.50 -18.87
C GLY A 85 0.05 -8.32 -19.87
N ALA A 86 1.00 -7.41 -19.62
CA ALA A 86 2.16 -7.19 -20.48
C ALA A 86 3.05 -8.44 -20.58
N ILE A 87 3.29 -9.11 -19.44
CA ILE A 87 4.15 -10.31 -19.40
C ILE A 87 3.48 -11.49 -20.10
N LEU A 88 2.21 -11.75 -19.82
CA LEU A 88 1.51 -12.94 -20.32
C LEU A 88 1.10 -12.83 -21.79
N THR A 89 0.80 -11.63 -22.27
CA THR A 89 0.33 -11.40 -23.65
C THR A 89 1.41 -10.82 -24.56
N GLU A 90 2.56 -10.42 -24.00
CA GLU A 90 3.64 -9.71 -24.71
C GLU A 90 3.16 -8.44 -25.43
N ASN A 91 2.04 -7.87 -24.97
CA ASN A 91 1.43 -6.68 -25.58
C ASN A 91 1.88 -5.40 -24.84
N THR A 92 2.56 -4.54 -25.57
CA THR A 92 3.13 -3.29 -25.04
C THR A 92 2.06 -2.24 -24.65
N VAL A 93 0.80 -2.43 -25.05
CA VAL A 93 -0.30 -1.53 -24.68
C VAL A 93 -0.52 -1.45 -23.17
N PHE A 94 -0.13 -2.50 -22.43
CA PHE A 94 -0.24 -2.53 -20.97
C PHE A 94 0.85 -1.71 -20.26
N ILE A 95 1.96 -1.39 -20.90
CA ILE A 95 3.09 -0.67 -20.28
C ILE A 95 2.69 0.71 -19.77
N PRO A 96 2.06 1.62 -20.56
CA PRO A 96 1.64 2.92 -20.05
C PRO A 96 0.59 2.83 -18.94
N ILE A 97 -0.27 1.80 -18.95
CA ILE A 97 -1.24 1.54 -17.89
C ILE A 97 -0.51 1.15 -16.58
N ALA A 98 0.49 0.28 -16.68
CA ALA A 98 1.32 -0.11 -15.54
C ALA A 98 2.07 1.11 -14.95
N ILE A 99 2.62 1.97 -15.80
CA ILE A 99 3.28 3.20 -15.36
C ILE A 99 2.30 4.13 -14.65
N ALA A 100 1.10 4.33 -15.17
CA ALA A 100 0.07 5.15 -14.54
C ALA A 100 -0.30 4.60 -13.15
N GLY A 101 -0.51 3.29 -13.02
CA GLY A 101 -0.76 2.64 -11.73
C GLY A 101 0.41 2.82 -10.76
N SER A 102 1.65 2.68 -11.25
CA SER A 102 2.87 2.88 -10.45
C SER A 102 2.98 4.32 -9.91
N LEU A 103 2.66 5.31 -10.73
CA LEU A 103 2.67 6.72 -10.31
C LEU A 103 1.64 6.99 -9.20
N LEU A 104 0.46 6.37 -9.27
CA LEU A 104 -0.54 6.46 -8.21
C LEU A 104 -0.02 5.87 -6.89
N VAL A 105 0.62 4.71 -6.94
CA VAL A 105 1.22 4.07 -5.76
C VAL A 105 2.33 4.94 -5.16
N VAL A 106 3.24 5.43 -5.98
CA VAL A 106 4.34 6.31 -5.55
C VAL A 106 3.80 7.57 -4.88
N LEU A 107 2.81 8.22 -5.51
CA LEU A 107 2.17 9.41 -4.93
C LEU A 107 1.50 9.07 -3.60
N GLY A 108 0.81 7.93 -3.49
CA GLY A 108 0.24 7.44 -2.25
C GLY A 108 1.29 7.27 -1.14
N VAL A 109 2.44 6.67 -1.44
CA VAL A 109 3.56 6.52 -0.50
C VAL A 109 4.13 7.87 -0.07
N ILE A 110 4.29 8.82 -0.98
CA ILE A 110 4.76 10.19 -0.66
C ILE A 110 3.77 10.86 0.30
N LEU A 111 2.45 10.78 0.02
CA LEU A 111 1.43 11.35 0.91
C LEU A 111 1.45 10.69 2.29
N PHE A 112 1.64 9.38 2.36
CA PHE A 112 1.81 8.67 3.63
C PHE A 112 3.02 9.20 4.41
N THR A 113 4.17 9.34 3.76
CA THR A 113 5.40 9.85 4.37
C THR A 113 5.18 11.25 4.94
N VAL A 114 4.61 12.16 4.14
CA VAL A 114 4.30 13.53 4.59
C VAL A 114 3.33 13.51 5.79
N ASN A 115 2.32 12.64 5.74
CA ASN A 115 1.33 12.53 6.80
C ASN A 115 1.94 12.03 8.12
N VAL A 116 2.83 11.04 8.06
CA VAL A 116 3.55 10.51 9.22
C VAL A 116 4.40 11.61 9.86
N PHE A 117 5.20 12.32 9.08
CA PHE A 117 6.05 13.40 9.61
C PHE A 117 5.25 14.55 10.24
N LYS A 118 4.05 14.83 9.72
CA LYS A 118 3.22 15.92 10.27
C LYS A 118 2.43 15.54 11.52
N HIS A 119 2.01 14.29 11.66
CA HIS A 119 0.99 13.93 12.66
C HIS A 119 1.42 12.84 13.63
N VAL A 120 2.48 12.09 13.35
CA VAL A 120 3.01 11.10 14.29
C VAL A 120 3.97 11.80 15.25
N GLY A 121 3.69 11.72 16.54
CA GLY A 121 4.49 12.37 17.60
C GLY A 121 4.09 13.81 17.96
N ALA A 122 3.27 14.48 17.17
CA ALA A 122 2.85 15.86 17.44
C ALA A 122 2.01 16.02 18.75
N SER A 123 1.36 14.95 19.21
CA SER A 123 0.54 14.96 20.42
C SER A 123 1.35 14.88 21.72
N ALA A 124 2.57 14.36 21.68
CA ALA A 124 3.42 14.21 22.88
C ALA A 124 3.99 15.56 23.36
N SER A 125 4.28 16.47 22.44
CA SER A 125 4.80 17.82 22.75
C SER A 125 3.76 18.70 23.47
N ARG A 126 2.48 18.57 23.11
CA ARG A 126 1.41 19.40 23.68
C ARG A 126 1.02 19.02 25.10
N LYS A 127 1.26 17.78 25.51
CA LYS A 127 0.99 17.29 26.87
C LYS A 127 2.08 17.70 27.86
N SER A 128 3.34 17.77 27.38
CA SER A 128 4.48 18.22 28.21
C SER A 128 4.40 19.68 28.60
N ASP A 129 3.92 20.55 27.71
CA ASP A 129 3.84 21.99 27.97
C ASP A 129 2.70 22.36 28.94
N ASN A 130 1.66 21.52 29.03
CA ASN A 130 0.56 21.74 29.97
C ASN A 130 0.84 21.21 31.41
N ASP A 131 1.74 20.24 31.54
CA ASP A 131 2.12 19.68 32.85
C ASP A 131 3.22 20.49 33.56
N VAL A 132 3.86 21.44 32.87
CA VAL A 132 4.90 22.33 33.45
C VAL A 132 4.33 23.66 33.88
N SER A 133 3.05 23.97 33.65
CA SER A 133 2.40 25.25 34.00
C SER A 133 1.60 25.20 35.30
N ILE A 134 1.92 24.27 36.21
CA ILE A 134 1.48 24.23 37.60
C ILE A 134 2.71 24.47 38.49
#